data_e4e0f5dcdbb1f91ea798d5ea212ec7a8
#
_entry.id   e4e0f5dcdbb1f91ea798d5ea212ec7a8
#
_cell.length_a   1.000
_cell.length_b   1.000
_cell.length_c   1.000
_cell.angle_alpha   90.00
_cell.angle_beta   90.00
_cell.angle_gamma   90.00
#
_symmetry.space_group_name_H-M   'P 1'
#
loop_
_entity.id
_entity.type
_entity.pdbx_description
1 polymer ?
#
loop_
_entity_poly.entity_id
_entity_poly.type
_entity_poly.pdbx_seq_one_letter_code
_entity_poly.pdbx_strand_id
1 'polypeptide(L)'
;AAELEQKYGSPNPAGLMEYIAGCKRDFKPQTGFQYSCLNFITLQHIIEAVSGQSLRDFARENVFDVLGMKHTDYLPCLRDKNGKWINTVPLPENIAPTEKQPDGQVLCGQVHDPLARILNGGISGNAGVFSCAEDIAILCAALQNGGEWNGHRILSPQGVKTMRTVPRATADL
;
A
#
# COMPACT_ATOMS: atom_id res chain seq x y z
N ALA A 1 -3.44 9.93 -12.83
CA ALA A 1 -2.69 10.57 -11.74
C ALA A 1 -2.35 12.02 -12.06
N ALA A 2 -1.81 12.31 -13.27
CA ALA A 2 -1.43 13.69 -13.64
C ALA A 2 -2.60 14.71 -13.54
N GLU A 3 -3.78 14.35 -14.00
CA GLU A 3 -4.98 15.21 -13.88
C GLU A 3 -5.35 15.45 -12.41
N LEU A 4 -5.20 14.45 -11.56
CA LEU A 4 -5.45 14.57 -10.13
C LEU A 4 -4.37 15.42 -9.44
N GLU A 5 -3.11 15.26 -9.84
CA GLU A 5 -2.02 16.12 -9.36
C GLU A 5 -2.28 17.59 -9.72
N GLN A 6 -2.72 17.86 -10.95
CA GLN A 6 -3.07 19.22 -11.39
C GLN A 6 -4.24 19.80 -10.59
N LYS A 7 -5.25 18.99 -10.29
CA LYS A 7 -6.46 19.41 -9.57
C LYS A 7 -6.22 19.61 -8.07
N TYR A 8 -5.51 18.69 -7.44
CA TYR A 8 -5.43 18.61 -5.98
C TYR A 8 -4.05 18.93 -5.42
N GLY A 9 -3.00 18.97 -6.24
CA GLY A 9 -1.60 19.07 -5.79
C GLY A 9 -1.00 17.71 -5.41
N SER A 10 0.25 17.74 -4.95
CA SER A 10 1.03 16.53 -4.62
C SER A 10 1.98 16.75 -3.45
N PRO A 11 2.01 15.88 -2.42
CA PRO A 11 1.01 14.85 -2.18
C PRO A 11 -0.29 15.41 -1.60
N ASN A 12 -1.43 14.79 -1.88
CA ASN A 12 -2.72 15.15 -1.31
C ASN A 12 -3.66 13.94 -1.13
N PRO A 13 -3.49 13.15 -0.07
CA PRO A 13 -4.37 12.01 0.21
C PRO A 13 -5.85 12.40 0.40
N ALA A 14 -6.12 13.58 0.99
CA ALA A 14 -7.49 14.07 1.19
C ALA A 14 -8.19 14.36 -0.14
N GLY A 15 -7.50 15.01 -1.08
CA GLY A 15 -8.02 15.25 -2.43
C GLY A 15 -8.24 13.95 -3.22
N LEU A 16 -7.38 12.94 -3.01
CA LEU A 16 -7.59 11.62 -3.60
C LEU A 16 -8.84 10.96 -3.03
N MET A 17 -9.11 11.07 -1.74
CA MET A 17 -10.34 10.54 -1.11
C MET A 17 -11.59 11.28 -1.58
N GLU A 18 -11.53 12.60 -1.78
CA GLU A 18 -12.61 13.36 -2.39
C GLU A 18 -12.94 12.86 -3.80
N TYR A 19 -11.91 12.63 -4.60
CA TYR A 19 -12.06 12.01 -5.93
C TYR A 19 -12.73 10.64 -5.85
N ILE A 20 -12.25 9.75 -4.98
CA ILE A 20 -12.81 8.41 -4.80
C ILE A 20 -14.28 8.45 -4.38
N ALA A 21 -14.63 9.33 -3.45
CA ALA A 21 -16.01 9.52 -3.00
C ALA A 21 -16.95 9.99 -4.12
N GLY A 22 -16.43 10.74 -5.08
CA GLY A 22 -17.16 11.21 -6.26
C GLY A 22 -17.26 10.19 -7.41
N CYS A 23 -16.55 9.06 -7.36
CA CYS A 23 -16.59 8.05 -8.40
C CYS A 23 -17.96 7.37 -8.48
N LYS A 24 -18.45 7.18 -9.71
CA LYS A 24 -19.66 6.38 -9.95
C LYS A 24 -19.38 4.91 -9.66
N ARG A 25 -20.38 4.24 -9.13
CA ARG A 25 -20.36 2.79 -8.96
C ARG A 25 -20.82 2.11 -10.23
N ASP A 26 -20.10 1.09 -10.68
CA ASP A 26 -20.45 0.36 -11.91
C ASP A 26 -21.59 -0.65 -11.66
N PHE A 27 -21.76 -1.10 -10.41
CA PHE A 27 -22.82 -2.03 -10.01
C PHE A 27 -23.23 -1.83 -8.54
N LYS A 28 -24.35 -2.40 -8.16
CA LYS A 28 -24.81 -2.39 -6.76
C LYS A 28 -23.89 -3.26 -5.89
N PRO A 29 -23.75 -2.95 -4.59
CA PRO A 29 -23.00 -3.83 -3.67
C PRO A 29 -23.46 -5.28 -3.77
N GLN A 30 -22.51 -6.22 -3.77
CA GLN A 30 -22.74 -7.68 -3.83
C GLN A 30 -23.32 -8.19 -5.16
N THR A 31 -23.36 -7.40 -6.23
CA THR A 31 -23.92 -7.83 -7.53
C THR A 31 -22.87 -7.92 -8.64
N GLY A 32 -21.60 -7.65 -8.35
CA GLY A 32 -20.51 -7.71 -9.31
C GLY A 32 -19.16 -7.65 -8.64
N PHE A 33 -18.11 -7.92 -9.42
CA PHE A 33 -16.72 -7.81 -8.99
C PHE A 33 -15.93 -6.97 -9.99
N GLN A 34 -15.15 -6.02 -9.47
CA GLN A 34 -14.17 -5.26 -10.25
C GLN A 34 -12.95 -4.97 -9.39
N TYR A 35 -11.79 -5.38 -9.87
CA TYR A 35 -10.54 -4.97 -9.26
C TYR A 35 -10.32 -3.47 -9.43
N SER A 36 -9.94 -2.81 -8.34
CA SER A 36 -9.55 -1.40 -8.37
C SER A 36 -8.52 -1.08 -7.29
N CYS A 37 -7.45 -0.38 -7.65
CA CYS A 37 -6.50 0.21 -6.72
C CYS A 37 -7.19 1.13 -5.70
N LEU A 38 -8.26 1.82 -6.11
CA LEU A 38 -9.01 2.73 -5.26
C LEU A 38 -9.63 2.04 -4.03
N ASN A 39 -9.97 0.74 -4.14
CA ASN A 39 -10.47 -0.04 -3.02
C ASN A 39 -9.43 -0.14 -1.91
N PHE A 40 -8.17 -0.41 -2.26
CA PHE A 40 -7.08 -0.54 -1.29
C PHE A 40 -6.66 0.80 -0.70
N ILE A 41 -6.72 1.88 -1.49
CA ILE A 41 -6.53 3.25 -0.99
C ILE A 41 -7.63 3.61 0.01
N THR A 42 -8.88 3.21 -0.24
CA THR A 42 -9.99 3.39 0.70
C THR A 42 -9.75 2.62 2.00
N LEU A 43 -9.28 1.36 1.92
CA LEU A 43 -8.95 0.56 3.10
C LEU A 43 -7.81 1.18 3.91
N GLN A 44 -6.77 1.74 3.26
CA GLN A 44 -5.76 2.53 3.95
C GLN A 44 -6.39 3.63 4.80
N HIS A 45 -7.25 4.43 4.18
CA HIS A 45 -7.88 5.57 4.87
C HIS A 45 -8.75 5.14 6.05
N ILE A 46 -9.43 3.99 5.94
CA ILE A 46 -10.17 3.39 7.04
C ILE A 46 -9.22 3.00 8.18
N ILE A 47 -8.08 2.34 7.87
CA ILE A 47 -7.09 1.97 8.88
C ILE A 47 -6.58 3.22 9.59
N GLU A 48 -6.19 4.25 8.86
CA GLU A 48 -5.68 5.51 9.43
C GLU A 48 -6.73 6.22 10.30
N ALA A 49 -7.99 6.27 9.85
CA ALA A 49 -9.09 6.88 10.60
C ALA A 49 -9.42 6.13 11.91
N VAL A 50 -9.35 4.79 11.89
CA VAL A 50 -9.70 3.97 13.07
C VAL A 50 -8.53 3.85 14.06
N SER A 51 -7.29 3.74 13.55
CA SER A 51 -6.11 3.59 14.40
C SER A 51 -5.53 4.91 14.91
N GLY A 52 -5.77 6.01 14.19
CA GLY A 52 -5.11 7.29 14.43
C GLY A 52 -3.63 7.31 14.02
N GLN A 53 -3.16 6.28 13.31
CA GLN A 53 -1.77 6.12 12.85
C GLN A 53 -1.70 6.22 11.32
N SER A 54 -0.53 6.60 10.77
CA SER A 54 -0.28 6.41 9.35
C SER A 54 -0.29 4.93 8.98
N LEU A 55 -0.64 4.58 7.73
CA LEU A 55 -0.58 3.19 7.27
C LEU A 55 0.83 2.59 7.45
N ARG A 56 1.88 3.40 7.24
CA ARG A 56 3.27 2.97 7.45
C ARG A 56 3.53 2.57 8.90
N ASP A 57 3.18 3.44 9.85
CA ASP A 57 3.41 3.18 11.28
C ASP A 57 2.56 2.00 11.75
N PHE A 58 1.30 1.95 11.34
CA PHE A 58 0.43 0.82 11.64
C PHE A 58 0.98 -0.51 11.12
N ALA A 59 1.44 -0.56 9.86
CA ALA A 59 1.99 -1.78 9.27
C ALA A 59 3.30 -2.20 9.96
N ARG A 60 4.16 -1.24 10.29
CA ARG A 60 5.40 -1.52 11.02
C ARG A 60 5.10 -2.11 12.40
N GLU A 61 4.33 -1.41 13.21
CA GLU A 61 4.07 -1.81 14.61
C GLU A 61 3.27 -3.11 14.74
N ASN A 62 2.36 -3.38 13.79
CA ASN A 62 1.44 -4.51 13.90
C ASN A 62 1.79 -5.72 13.01
N VAL A 63 2.71 -5.55 12.05
CA VAL A 63 3.07 -6.62 11.12
C VAL A 63 4.58 -6.76 10.99
N PHE A 64 5.29 -5.74 10.49
CA PHE A 64 6.68 -5.91 10.09
C PHE A 64 7.61 -6.14 11.29
N ASP A 65 7.52 -5.30 12.30
CA ASP A 65 8.34 -5.40 13.52
C ASP A 65 7.96 -6.65 14.33
N VAL A 66 6.66 -6.98 14.41
CA VAL A 66 6.16 -8.20 15.10
C VAL A 66 6.73 -9.47 14.48
N LEU A 67 6.81 -9.54 13.16
CA LEU A 67 7.35 -10.70 12.43
C LEU A 67 8.87 -10.66 12.28
N GLY A 68 9.53 -9.56 12.63
CA GLY A 68 10.96 -9.36 12.45
C GLY A 68 11.38 -9.11 10.99
N MET A 69 10.51 -8.54 10.17
CA MET A 69 10.73 -8.20 8.75
C MET A 69 11.55 -6.90 8.65
N LYS A 70 12.86 -7.02 8.85
CA LYS A 70 13.78 -5.88 9.03
C LYS A 70 14.07 -5.07 7.76
N HIS A 71 13.79 -5.64 6.59
CA HIS A 71 14.03 -5.03 5.29
C HIS A 71 12.72 -4.68 4.57
N THR A 72 11.62 -4.55 5.33
CA THR A 72 10.29 -4.24 4.81
C THR A 72 9.77 -2.93 5.37
N ASP A 73 9.47 -1.98 4.50
CA ASP A 73 8.86 -0.70 4.89
C ASP A 73 8.23 0.01 3.69
N TYR A 74 7.41 1.01 3.96
CA TYR A 74 7.07 2.06 3.02
C TYR A 74 8.21 3.08 2.96
N LEU A 75 8.54 3.54 1.76
CA LEU A 75 9.57 4.55 1.53
C LEU A 75 8.91 5.85 1.03
N PRO A 76 8.48 6.73 1.95
CA PRO A 76 7.78 7.96 1.58
C PRO A 76 8.65 8.84 0.68
N CYS A 77 8.00 9.47 -0.28
CA CYS A 77 8.66 10.29 -1.30
C CYS A 77 7.85 11.52 -1.69
N LEU A 78 8.54 12.51 -2.22
CA LEU A 78 7.95 13.75 -2.74
C LEU A 78 8.78 14.28 -3.91
N ARG A 79 8.28 15.31 -4.59
CA ARG A 79 9.09 16.08 -5.55
C ARG A 79 9.88 17.17 -4.83
N ASP A 80 11.15 17.29 -5.18
CA ASP A 80 11.98 18.41 -4.75
C ASP A 80 11.62 19.69 -5.56
N LYS A 81 12.28 20.81 -5.25
CA LYS A 81 12.13 22.10 -5.93
C LYS A 81 12.44 22.07 -7.44
N ASN A 82 13.16 21.04 -7.92
CA ASN A 82 13.50 20.85 -9.32
C ASN A 82 12.57 19.83 -10.01
N GLY A 83 11.54 19.35 -9.32
CA GLY A 83 10.59 18.37 -9.82
C GLY A 83 11.08 16.92 -9.79
N LYS A 84 12.25 16.63 -9.19
CA LYS A 84 12.78 15.28 -9.05
C LYS A 84 12.15 14.57 -7.86
N TRP A 85 11.89 13.28 -8.03
CA TRP A 85 11.44 12.41 -6.94
C TRP A 85 12.59 12.13 -5.97
N ILE A 86 12.37 12.39 -4.70
CA ILE A 86 13.28 12.11 -3.59
C ILE A 86 12.53 11.42 -2.46
N ASN A 87 13.23 10.61 -1.68
CA ASN A 87 12.69 10.02 -0.46
C ASN A 87 12.89 10.95 0.72
N THR A 88 11.97 10.91 1.67
CA THR A 88 12.02 11.68 2.92
C THR A 88 12.64 10.89 4.08
N VAL A 89 13.01 9.63 3.82
CA VAL A 89 13.69 8.73 4.75
C VAL A 89 14.97 8.18 4.10
N PRO A 90 15.96 7.74 4.90
CA PRO A 90 17.14 7.04 4.37
C PRO A 90 16.75 5.81 3.57
N LEU A 91 17.44 5.57 2.46
CA LEU A 91 17.23 4.39 1.64
C LEU A 91 18.17 3.25 2.06
N PRO A 92 17.74 1.99 1.97
CA PRO A 92 18.63 0.84 2.03
C PRO A 92 19.72 0.91 0.94
N GLU A 93 20.92 0.42 1.23
CA GLU A 93 22.05 0.44 0.28
C GLU A 93 21.74 -0.41 -0.98
N ASN A 94 21.01 -1.51 -0.83
CA ASN A 94 20.72 -2.48 -1.88
C ASN A 94 19.25 -2.42 -2.33
N ILE A 95 18.83 -1.27 -2.87
CA ILE A 95 17.47 -1.14 -3.38
C ILE A 95 17.44 -1.19 -4.91
N ALA A 96 16.57 -2.01 -5.47
CA ALA A 96 16.41 -2.13 -6.91
C ALA A 96 15.63 -0.94 -7.49
N PRO A 97 15.98 -0.44 -8.68
CA PRO A 97 15.17 0.54 -9.39
C PRO A 97 13.77 0.00 -9.70
N THR A 98 12.76 0.86 -9.62
CA THR A 98 11.37 0.50 -9.93
C THR A 98 10.97 0.87 -11.36
N GLU A 99 11.41 2.03 -11.86
CA GLU A 99 11.03 2.51 -13.20
C GLU A 99 12.00 3.57 -13.71
N LYS A 100 12.18 3.63 -15.04
CA LYS A 100 12.79 4.77 -15.72
C LYS A 100 11.70 5.70 -16.24
N GLN A 101 11.71 6.95 -15.80
CA GLN A 101 10.74 7.97 -16.18
C GLN A 101 11.06 8.54 -17.59
N PRO A 102 10.06 9.16 -18.28
CA PRO A 102 10.27 9.78 -19.59
C PRO A 102 11.33 10.89 -19.60
N ASP A 103 11.51 11.59 -18.50
CA ASP A 103 12.54 12.63 -18.31
C ASP A 103 13.95 12.07 -18.08
N GLY A 104 14.08 10.74 -18.06
CA GLY A 104 15.33 10.01 -17.85
C GLY A 104 15.67 9.72 -16.39
N GLN A 105 14.91 10.24 -15.42
CA GLN A 105 15.08 9.88 -14.01
C GLN A 105 14.78 8.39 -13.81
N VAL A 106 15.64 7.70 -13.08
CA VAL A 106 15.40 6.33 -12.61
C VAL A 106 14.86 6.40 -11.19
N LEU A 107 13.67 5.89 -10.99
CA LEU A 107 13.07 5.76 -9.66
C LEU A 107 13.76 4.63 -8.90
N CYS A 108 14.30 4.94 -7.72
CA CYS A 108 14.96 3.99 -6.84
C CYS A 108 14.58 4.32 -5.39
N GLY A 109 13.77 3.45 -4.78
CA GLY A 109 13.11 3.73 -3.49
C GLY A 109 11.81 4.54 -3.60
N GLN A 110 11.40 4.94 -4.79
CA GLN A 110 10.11 5.54 -5.03
C GLN A 110 9.18 4.51 -5.69
N VAL A 111 7.94 4.43 -5.19
CA VAL A 111 6.95 3.46 -5.67
C VAL A 111 6.62 3.70 -7.15
N HIS A 112 6.49 2.60 -7.92
CA HIS A 112 6.15 2.67 -9.35
C HIS A 112 4.74 3.22 -9.58
N ASP A 113 3.74 2.78 -8.81
CA ASP A 113 2.35 3.21 -8.99
C ASP A 113 2.20 4.73 -8.87
N PRO A 114 1.68 5.41 -9.91
CA PRO A 114 1.62 6.87 -9.92
C PRO A 114 0.61 7.48 -8.94
N LEU A 115 -0.47 6.79 -8.57
CA LEU A 115 -1.38 7.29 -7.52
C LEU A 115 -0.72 7.21 -6.17
N ALA A 116 -0.07 6.08 -5.86
CA ALA A 116 0.66 5.90 -4.63
C ALA A 116 1.82 6.92 -4.50
N ARG A 117 2.58 7.14 -5.58
CA ARG A 117 3.71 8.07 -5.57
C ARG A 117 3.26 9.53 -5.49
N ILE A 118 2.35 9.94 -6.37
CA ILE A 118 1.99 11.35 -6.57
C ILE A 118 1.02 11.81 -5.49
N LEU A 119 -0.08 11.10 -5.27
CA LEU A 119 -1.15 11.55 -4.38
C LEU A 119 -0.93 11.11 -2.92
N ASN A 120 -0.39 9.92 -2.70
CA ASN A 120 -0.19 9.37 -1.35
C ASN A 120 1.27 9.45 -0.85
N GLY A 121 2.16 10.15 -1.57
CA GLY A 121 3.53 10.39 -1.09
C GLY A 121 4.35 9.11 -0.84
N GLY A 122 4.07 8.03 -1.57
CA GLY A 122 4.76 6.74 -1.45
C GLY A 122 4.19 5.77 -0.42
N ILE A 123 3.22 6.19 0.39
CA ILE A 123 2.55 5.32 1.38
C ILE A 123 1.12 5.10 0.94
N SER A 124 0.80 3.92 0.37
CA SER A 124 -0.53 3.68 -0.18
C SER A 124 -0.99 2.24 0.02
N GLY A 125 -2.28 2.06 0.26
CA GLY A 125 -2.88 0.75 0.48
C GLY A 125 -2.82 -0.17 -0.73
N ASN A 126 -2.69 0.38 -1.93
CA ASN A 126 -2.58 -0.40 -3.17
C ASN A 126 -1.14 -0.70 -3.60
N ALA A 127 -0.14 0.07 -3.10
CA ALA A 127 1.26 -0.07 -3.49
C ALA A 127 2.20 0.68 -2.54
N GLY A 128 3.52 0.46 -2.64
CA GLY A 128 4.53 1.28 -1.96
C GLY A 128 5.33 0.55 -0.88
N VAL A 129 5.02 -0.70 -0.58
CA VAL A 129 5.86 -1.53 0.29
C VAL A 129 7.08 -1.99 -0.49
N PHE A 130 8.26 -1.75 0.05
CA PHE A 130 9.53 -2.31 -0.37
C PHE A 130 9.93 -3.42 0.59
N SER A 131 10.45 -4.53 0.06
CA SER A 131 10.78 -5.71 0.84
C SER A 131 11.89 -6.52 0.18
N CYS A 132 12.30 -7.61 0.82
CA CYS A 132 13.19 -8.63 0.27
C CYS A 132 12.54 -10.02 0.32
N ALA A 133 13.14 -10.98 -0.37
CA ALA A 133 12.60 -12.34 -0.47
C ALA A 133 12.47 -13.02 0.90
N GLU A 134 13.43 -12.80 1.79
CA GLU A 134 13.44 -13.35 3.15
C GLU A 134 12.26 -12.85 3.97
N ASP A 135 12.01 -11.55 3.98
CA ASP A 135 10.91 -10.95 4.74
C ASP A 135 9.55 -11.40 4.19
N ILE A 136 9.41 -11.46 2.87
CA ILE A 136 8.18 -11.99 2.23
C ILE A 136 7.98 -13.47 2.59
N ALA A 137 9.05 -14.27 2.65
CA ALA A 137 8.95 -15.68 3.07
C ALA A 137 8.45 -15.80 4.52
N ILE A 138 8.90 -14.93 5.42
CA ILE A 138 8.42 -14.86 6.82
C ILE A 138 6.91 -14.56 6.86
N LEU A 139 6.45 -13.56 6.11
CA LEU A 139 5.02 -13.23 6.03
C LEU A 139 4.20 -14.39 5.48
N CYS A 140 4.66 -15.03 4.41
CA CYS A 140 4.00 -16.21 3.84
C CYS A 140 3.91 -17.36 4.84
N ALA A 141 5.00 -17.65 5.57
CA ALA A 141 5.03 -18.67 6.59
C ALA A 141 4.07 -18.36 7.76
N ALA A 142 4.02 -17.09 8.20
CA ALA A 142 3.06 -16.65 9.22
C ALA A 142 1.61 -16.88 8.78
N LEU A 143 1.27 -16.49 7.54
CA LEU A 143 -0.09 -16.71 6.99
C LEU A 143 -0.39 -18.22 6.81
N GLN A 144 0.57 -19.02 6.38
CA GLN A 144 0.40 -20.47 6.26
C GLN A 144 0.16 -21.13 7.63
N ASN A 145 0.82 -20.62 8.68
CA ASN A 145 0.69 -21.08 10.06
C ASN A 145 -0.45 -20.38 10.84
N GLY A 146 -1.52 -19.98 10.17
CA GLY A 146 -2.71 -19.41 10.82
C GLY A 146 -2.49 -18.05 11.47
N GLY A 147 -1.57 -17.25 10.92
CA GLY A 147 -1.31 -15.87 11.33
C GLY A 147 -0.21 -15.70 12.39
N GLU A 148 0.67 -16.70 12.54
CA GLU A 148 1.72 -16.70 13.56
C GLU A 148 3.07 -17.17 13.01
N TRP A 149 4.15 -16.53 13.43
CA TRP A 149 5.52 -16.90 13.15
C TRP A 149 6.40 -16.76 14.40
N ASN A 150 7.15 -17.80 14.76
CA ASN A 150 8.04 -17.83 15.92
C ASN A 150 7.39 -17.36 17.24
N GLY A 151 6.12 -17.73 17.48
CA GLY A 151 5.37 -17.32 18.67
C GLY A 151 4.78 -15.90 18.61
N HIS A 152 5.00 -15.18 17.51
CA HIS A 152 4.44 -13.85 17.30
C HIS A 152 3.24 -13.90 16.35
N ARG A 153 2.10 -13.38 16.80
CA ARG A 153 0.84 -13.44 16.06
C ARG A 153 0.46 -12.07 15.50
N ILE A 154 0.16 -12.03 14.19
CA ILE A 154 -0.37 -10.84 13.50
C ILE A 154 -1.86 -10.97 13.14
N LEU A 155 -2.37 -12.19 13.01
CA LEU A 155 -3.77 -12.47 12.69
C LEU A 155 -4.27 -13.68 13.49
N SER A 156 -5.58 -13.70 13.77
CA SER A 156 -6.21 -14.90 14.29
C SER A 156 -6.30 -15.99 13.21
N PRO A 157 -6.33 -17.30 13.58
CA PRO A 157 -6.57 -18.37 12.62
C PRO A 157 -7.88 -18.19 11.83
N GLN A 158 -8.91 -17.65 12.47
CA GLN A 158 -10.16 -17.32 11.79
C GLN A 158 -9.99 -16.18 10.78
N GLY A 159 -9.20 -15.15 11.10
CA GLY A 159 -8.86 -14.06 10.17
C GLY A 159 -8.18 -14.59 8.90
N VAL A 160 -7.16 -15.44 9.06
CA VAL A 160 -6.47 -16.08 7.94
C VAL A 160 -7.44 -16.95 7.11
N LYS A 161 -8.32 -17.72 7.78
CA LYS A 161 -9.34 -18.52 7.09
C LYS A 161 -10.27 -17.62 6.26
N THR A 162 -10.72 -16.50 6.83
CA THR A 162 -11.59 -15.53 6.13
C THR A 162 -10.89 -14.94 4.90
N MET A 163 -9.62 -14.54 5.00
CA MET A 163 -8.83 -14.04 3.87
C MET A 163 -8.73 -15.03 2.70
N ARG A 164 -8.74 -16.32 3.00
CA ARG A 164 -8.59 -17.42 2.01
C ARG A 164 -9.92 -17.99 1.52
N THR A 165 -11.05 -17.47 2.00
CA THR A 165 -12.40 -17.96 1.63
C THR A 165 -13.00 -17.03 0.59
N VAL A 166 -13.42 -17.58 -0.54
CA VAL A 166 -14.15 -16.83 -1.57
C VAL A 166 -15.51 -16.39 -1.01
N PRO A 167 -15.85 -15.11 -1.04
CA PRO A 167 -17.17 -14.64 -0.62
C PRO A 167 -18.28 -15.28 -1.48
N ARG A 168 -19.40 -15.67 -0.85
CA ARG A 168 -20.53 -16.27 -1.59
C ARG A 168 -21.03 -15.39 -2.74
N ALA A 169 -21.02 -14.06 -2.57
CA ALA A 169 -21.45 -13.11 -3.61
C ALA A 169 -20.59 -13.09 -4.88
N THR A 170 -19.39 -13.70 -4.83
CA THR A 170 -18.45 -13.75 -5.96
C THR A 170 -18.12 -15.19 -6.39
N ALA A 171 -18.70 -16.19 -5.75
CA ALA A 171 -18.42 -17.61 -6.05
C ALA A 171 -18.94 -18.04 -7.43
N ASP A 172 -19.91 -17.29 -7.98
CA ASP A 172 -20.58 -17.57 -9.25
C ASP A 172 -20.15 -16.56 -10.35
N LEU A 173 -19.15 -15.70 -10.10
CA LEU A 173 -18.56 -14.76 -11.07
C LEU A 173 -17.20 -15.26 -11.57
#